data_250dd46beb35abc869026dd605ac6fdb
#
_entry.id   250dd46beb35abc869026dd605ac6fdb
#
_cell.length_a   1.000
_cell.length_b   1.000
_cell.length_c   1.000
_cell.angle_alpha   90.00
_cell.angle_beta   90.00
_cell.angle_gamma   90.00
#
_symmetry.space_group_name_H-M   'P 1'
#
loop_
_entity.id
_entity.type
_entity.pdbx_description
1 polymer ?
#
loop_
_entity_poly.entity_id
_entity_poly.type
_entity_poly.pdbx_seq_one_letter_code
_entity_poly.pdbx_strand_id
1 'polypeptide(L)'
;MTVRTREEVFSLIQAHLADELDLEADAIGEATRFREDLEADSLDLYTLVQELEDTYGVSMSDEQAAKILTVGQAVDFVLASVGEQAHDGTG
;
A
#
# COMPACT_ATOMS: atom_id res chain seq x y z
N MET A 1 -2.77 11.79 -19.32
CA MET A 1 -1.94 11.90 -18.16
C MET A 1 -2.61 11.36 -16.92
N THR A 2 -1.91 10.55 -16.17
CA THR A 2 -2.50 9.89 -15.03
C THR A 2 -1.84 10.36 -13.73
N VAL A 3 -2.66 10.82 -12.82
CA VAL A 3 -2.19 11.23 -11.50
C VAL A 3 -2.66 10.18 -10.50
N ARG A 4 -1.72 9.60 -9.77
CA ARG A 4 -2.07 8.67 -8.72
C ARG A 4 -2.54 9.45 -7.50
N THR A 5 -3.78 9.28 -7.14
CA THR A 5 -4.32 9.97 -5.97
C THR A 5 -4.25 9.06 -4.77
N ARG A 6 -4.30 9.69 -3.61
CA ARG A 6 -4.32 8.94 -2.35
C ARG A 6 -5.51 7.97 -2.32
N GLU A 7 -6.62 8.44 -2.81
CA GLU A 7 -7.85 7.65 -2.86
C GLU A 7 -7.70 6.41 -3.72
N GLU A 8 -7.04 6.57 -4.86
CA GLU A 8 -6.83 5.47 -5.78
C GLU A 8 -5.93 4.41 -5.17
N VAL A 9 -4.82 4.83 -4.56
CA VAL A 9 -3.90 3.91 -3.92
C VAL A 9 -4.58 3.22 -2.75
N PHE A 10 -5.30 3.99 -1.95
CA PHE A 10 -6.02 3.43 -0.81
C PHE A 10 -7.03 2.37 -1.27
N SER A 11 -7.77 2.65 -2.33
CA SER A 11 -8.76 1.71 -2.83
C SER A 11 -8.12 0.39 -3.27
N LEU A 12 -6.96 0.46 -3.90
CA LEU A 12 -6.28 -0.74 -4.33
C LEU A 12 -5.84 -1.57 -3.12
N ILE A 13 -5.26 -0.91 -2.13
CA ILE A 13 -4.81 -1.60 -0.93
C ILE A 13 -6.00 -2.20 -0.20
N GLN A 14 -7.07 -1.43 -0.09
CA GLN A 14 -8.28 -1.88 0.58
C GLN A 14 -8.84 -3.12 -0.10
N ALA A 15 -8.93 -3.09 -1.42
CA ALA A 15 -9.47 -4.22 -2.17
C ALA A 15 -8.58 -5.45 -2.04
N HIS A 16 -7.27 -5.25 -2.08
CA HIS A 16 -6.34 -6.36 -1.95
C HIS A 16 -6.49 -7.04 -0.59
N LEU A 17 -6.52 -6.24 0.45
CA LEU A 17 -6.64 -6.79 1.81
C LEU A 17 -7.99 -7.44 2.04
N ALA A 18 -9.04 -6.84 1.52
CA ALA A 18 -10.38 -7.40 1.67
C ALA A 18 -10.44 -8.79 1.04
N ASP A 19 -9.84 -8.92 -0.13
CA ASP A 19 -9.82 -10.20 -0.82
C ASP A 19 -8.89 -11.20 -0.14
N GLU A 20 -7.71 -10.75 0.23
CA GLU A 20 -6.70 -11.62 0.83
C GLU A 20 -7.15 -12.16 2.18
N LEU A 21 -7.74 -11.31 3.00
CA LEU A 21 -8.12 -11.65 4.36
C LEU A 21 -9.60 -11.98 4.51
N ASP A 22 -10.33 -11.99 3.42
CA ASP A 22 -11.76 -12.29 3.42
C ASP A 22 -12.53 -11.35 4.33
N LEU A 23 -12.28 -10.06 4.16
CA LEU A 23 -12.93 -9.01 4.94
C LEU A 23 -13.71 -8.11 4.00
N GLU A 24 -14.60 -7.31 4.60
CA GLU A 24 -15.30 -6.31 3.83
C GLU A 24 -14.43 -5.07 3.69
N ALA A 25 -14.44 -4.48 2.50
CA ALA A 25 -13.61 -3.31 2.24
C ALA A 25 -13.94 -2.19 3.21
N ASP A 26 -15.20 -2.04 3.58
CA ASP A 26 -15.62 -0.99 4.49
C ASP A 26 -14.98 -1.10 5.87
N ALA A 27 -14.52 -2.29 6.22
CA ALA A 27 -13.90 -2.51 7.52
C ALA A 27 -12.45 -2.03 7.54
N ILE A 28 -11.91 -1.64 6.39
CA ILE A 28 -10.51 -1.26 6.26
C ILE A 28 -10.41 0.24 6.00
N GLY A 29 -9.78 0.95 6.93
CA GLY A 29 -9.57 2.39 6.80
C GLY A 29 -8.08 2.71 6.80
N GLU A 30 -7.76 4.00 6.66
CA GLU A 30 -6.36 4.41 6.65
C GLU A 30 -5.68 4.21 8.00
N ALA A 31 -6.43 4.32 9.07
CA ALA A 31 -5.89 4.13 10.41
C ALA A 31 -5.81 2.64 10.79
N THR A 32 -6.34 1.77 9.97
CA THR A 32 -6.35 0.35 10.25
C THR A 32 -4.92 -0.19 10.30
N ARG A 33 -4.60 -0.93 11.34
CA ARG A 33 -3.27 -1.49 11.51
C ARG A 33 -3.25 -2.91 10.97
N PHE A 34 -2.20 -3.22 10.22
CA PHE A 34 -2.14 -4.52 9.53
C PHE A 34 -2.15 -5.68 10.51
N ARG A 35 -1.30 -5.62 11.52
CA ARG A 35 -1.17 -6.76 12.41
C ARG A 35 -2.19 -6.76 13.54
N GLU A 36 -2.43 -5.61 14.12
CA GLU A 36 -3.30 -5.53 15.29
C GLU A 36 -4.77 -5.54 14.94
N ASP A 37 -5.14 -4.87 13.87
CA ASP A 37 -6.55 -4.77 13.51
C ASP A 37 -6.98 -5.84 12.51
N LEU A 38 -6.11 -6.17 11.58
CA LEU A 38 -6.43 -7.15 10.53
C LEU A 38 -5.81 -8.51 10.80
N GLU A 39 -4.93 -8.61 11.77
CA GLU A 39 -4.22 -9.84 12.09
C GLU A 39 -3.48 -10.41 10.88
N ALA A 40 -3.02 -9.51 10.02
CA ALA A 40 -2.25 -9.92 8.85
C ALA A 40 -0.86 -10.37 9.30
N ASP A 41 -0.39 -11.47 8.73
CA ASP A 41 0.96 -11.92 9.06
C ASP A 41 1.95 -11.43 8.01
N SER A 42 3.20 -11.85 8.15
CA SER A 42 4.25 -11.38 7.26
C SER A 42 4.00 -11.75 5.82
N LEU A 43 3.42 -12.91 5.59
CA LEU A 43 3.14 -13.36 4.23
C LEU A 43 2.08 -12.47 3.58
N ASP A 44 1.05 -12.12 4.33
CA ASP A 44 0.00 -11.25 3.81
C ASP A 44 0.58 -9.89 3.42
N LEU A 45 1.46 -9.36 4.27
CA LEU A 45 2.09 -8.07 3.99
C LEU A 45 3.02 -8.17 2.79
N TYR A 46 3.71 -9.29 2.67
CA TYR A 46 4.62 -9.50 1.54
C TYR A 46 3.86 -9.50 0.21
N THR A 47 2.71 -10.18 0.17
CA THR A 47 1.92 -10.21 -1.06
C THR A 47 1.38 -8.83 -1.40
N LEU A 48 1.00 -8.05 -0.38
CA LEU A 48 0.56 -6.69 -0.62
C LEU A 48 1.68 -5.83 -1.19
N VAL A 49 2.88 -5.95 -0.62
CA VAL A 49 4.02 -5.21 -1.11
C VAL A 49 4.29 -5.54 -2.58
N GLN A 50 4.22 -6.81 -2.92
CA GLN A 50 4.43 -7.22 -4.31
C GLN A 50 3.39 -6.64 -5.24
N GLU A 51 2.15 -6.60 -4.79
CA GLU A 51 1.08 -6.01 -5.59
C GLU A 51 1.35 -4.54 -5.85
N LEU A 52 1.79 -3.83 -4.83
CA LEU A 52 2.09 -2.41 -4.97
C LEU A 52 3.28 -2.18 -5.90
N GLU A 53 4.29 -3.02 -5.79
CA GLU A 53 5.45 -2.91 -6.66
C GLU A 53 5.07 -3.15 -8.11
N ASP A 54 4.25 -4.16 -8.35
CA ASP A 54 3.83 -4.49 -9.71
C ASP A 54 2.92 -3.43 -10.29
N THR A 55 1.98 -2.95 -9.50
CA THR A 55 0.96 -2.03 -10.00
C THR A 55 1.52 -0.63 -10.23
N TYR A 56 2.34 -0.16 -9.32
CA TYR A 56 2.81 1.23 -9.36
C TYR A 56 4.28 1.37 -9.74
N GLY A 57 4.97 0.26 -9.91
CA GLY A 57 6.37 0.30 -10.28
C GLY A 57 7.27 0.83 -9.17
N VAL A 58 6.82 0.74 -7.93
CA VAL A 58 7.63 1.20 -6.80
C VAL A 58 8.51 0.07 -6.32
N SER A 59 9.52 0.43 -5.52
CA SER A 59 10.42 -0.55 -4.95
C SER A 59 10.45 -0.34 -3.44
N MET A 60 10.20 -1.40 -2.70
CA MET A 60 10.14 -1.33 -1.25
C MET A 60 11.06 -2.37 -0.65
N SER A 61 12.01 -1.92 0.16
CA SER A 61 12.91 -2.83 0.84
C SER A 61 12.20 -3.48 2.04
N ASP A 62 12.78 -4.57 2.54
CA ASP A 62 12.25 -5.21 3.73
C ASP A 62 12.19 -4.26 4.90
N GLU A 63 13.19 -3.40 5.01
CA GLU A 63 13.28 -2.43 6.07
C GLU A 63 12.15 -1.42 5.98
N GLN A 64 11.88 -0.95 4.78
CA GLN A 64 10.79 0.00 4.56
C GLN A 64 9.44 -0.65 4.84
N ALA A 65 9.27 -1.88 4.39
CA ALA A 65 8.03 -2.60 4.63
C ALA A 65 7.79 -2.80 6.12
N ALA A 66 8.84 -3.05 6.88
CA ALA A 66 8.72 -3.26 8.31
C ALA A 66 8.24 -2.01 9.05
N LYS A 67 8.46 -0.85 8.48
CA LYS A 67 8.05 0.40 9.10
C LYS A 67 6.60 0.76 8.78
N ILE A 68 6.01 0.09 7.84
CA ILE A 68 4.63 0.36 7.45
C ILE A 68 3.71 -0.44 8.34
N LEU A 69 3.05 0.25 9.26
CA LEU A 69 2.20 -0.40 10.26
C LEU A 69 0.72 -0.23 9.98
N THR A 70 0.34 0.80 9.24
CA THR A 70 -1.07 1.06 8.92
C THR A 70 -1.27 1.18 7.43
N VAL A 71 -2.53 1.05 7.02
CA VAL A 71 -2.89 1.20 5.61
C VAL A 71 -2.49 2.58 5.10
N GLY A 72 -2.73 3.62 5.90
CA GLY A 72 -2.37 4.97 5.51
C GLY A 72 -0.87 5.14 5.26
N GLN A 73 -0.05 4.49 6.06
CA GLN A 73 1.39 4.57 5.86
C GLN A 73 1.80 3.92 4.54
N ALA A 74 1.13 2.83 4.17
CA ALA A 74 1.39 2.19 2.89
C ALA A 74 1.01 3.13 1.74
N VAL A 75 -0.13 3.80 1.88
CA VAL A 75 -0.55 4.77 0.87
C VAL A 75 0.47 5.89 0.75
N ASP A 76 0.93 6.41 1.89
CA ASP A 76 1.93 7.48 1.90
C ASP A 76 3.21 7.05 1.20
N PHE A 77 3.64 5.82 1.45
CA PHE A 77 4.86 5.33 0.83
C PHE A 77 4.72 5.27 -0.70
N VAL A 78 3.60 4.74 -1.17
CA VAL A 78 3.38 4.63 -2.61
C VAL A 78 3.35 6.00 -3.26
N LEU A 79 2.63 6.93 -2.65
CA LEU A 79 2.52 8.28 -3.21
C LEU A 79 3.86 8.99 -3.26
N ALA A 80 4.66 8.82 -2.22
CA ALA A 80 5.98 9.43 -2.19
C ALA A 80 6.87 8.83 -3.26
N SER A 81 6.81 7.51 -3.44
CA SER A 81 7.64 6.83 -4.42
C SER A 81 7.23 7.19 -5.85
N VAL A 82 5.93 7.21 -6.11
CA VAL A 82 5.43 7.57 -7.43
C VAL A 82 5.74 9.03 -7.74
N GLY A 83 5.57 9.89 -6.73
CA GLY A 83 5.89 11.29 -6.88
C GLY A 83 7.34 11.51 -7.21
N GLU A 84 8.23 10.79 -6.56
CA GLU A 84 9.66 10.89 -6.82
C GLU A 84 9.98 10.46 -8.24
N GLN A 85 9.36 9.39 -8.69
CA GLN A 85 9.59 8.90 -10.05
C GLN A 85 9.12 9.91 -11.08
N ALA A 86 7.95 10.48 -10.85
CA ALA A 86 7.43 11.49 -11.77
C ALA A 86 8.30 12.73 -11.79
N HIS A 87 8.77 13.15 -10.62
CA HIS A 87 9.63 14.31 -10.51
C HIS A 87 10.97 14.07 -11.19
N ASP A 88 11.49 12.89 -10.99
CA ASP A 88 12.78 12.51 -11.54
C ASP A 88 12.75 12.53 -13.06
N GLY A 89 11.62 12.16 -13.63
CA GLY A 89 11.49 12.12 -15.07
C GLY A 89 11.67 13.46 -15.73
N THR A 90 11.53 14.53 -14.98
CA THR A 90 11.71 15.87 -15.51
C THR A 90 13.12 16.38 -15.37
N GLY A 91 13.88 15.71 -14.53
CA GLY A 91 15.23 16.14 -14.17
C GLY A 91 16.19 16.18 -15.31
#